data_1f73e6f70faed21fa8ed4d639a495961
#
_entry.id   1f73e6f70faed21fa8ed4d639a495961
#
_cell.length_a   1.000
_cell.length_b   1.000
_cell.length_c   1.000
_cell.angle_alpha   90.00
_cell.angle_beta   90.00
_cell.angle_gamma   90.00
#
_symmetry.space_group_name_H-M   'P 1'
#
loop_
_entity.id
_entity.type
_entity.pdbx_description
1 polymer ?
#
loop_
_entity_poly.entity_id
_entity_poly.type
_entity_poly.pdbx_seq_one_letter_code
_entity_poly.pdbx_strand_id
1 'polypeptide(L)'
;MAIYQFLDFIPVVHPTAFVHPQANVTGDVIVGPHCYIGPGAVLRGDWGRIVLEEGVNVQENCTVHMFPKTETRLKKMAHVG
;
A
#
# COMPACT_ATOMS: atom_id res chain seq x y z
N MET A 1 5.35 -3.58 11.43
CA MET A 1 4.76 -2.80 10.36
C MET A 1 4.16 -1.53 10.92
N ALA A 2 4.26 -0.44 10.17
CA ALA A 2 3.74 0.84 10.60
C ALA A 2 2.54 1.21 9.73
N ILE A 3 1.37 1.23 10.35
CA ILE A 3 0.11 1.59 9.70
C ILE A 3 -0.33 2.91 10.32
N TYR A 4 -0.48 3.94 9.50
CA TYR A 4 -0.80 5.28 9.96
C TYR A 4 -2.11 5.78 9.37
N GLN A 5 -2.91 6.42 10.20
CA GLN A 5 -4.09 7.15 9.76
C GLN A 5 -3.68 8.49 9.19
N PHE A 6 -4.34 8.90 8.10
CA PHE A 6 -4.21 10.26 7.56
C PHE A 6 -5.62 10.85 7.42
N LEU A 7 -5.90 11.95 8.14
CA LEU A 7 -7.26 12.51 8.26
C LEU A 7 -8.21 11.41 8.76
N ASP A 8 -9.28 11.12 8.01
CA ASP A 8 -10.23 10.07 8.38
C ASP A 8 -9.91 8.72 7.72
N PHE A 9 -8.77 8.62 7.03
CA PHE A 9 -8.43 7.41 6.28
C PHE A 9 -7.46 6.53 7.06
N ILE A 10 -7.88 5.31 7.30
CA ILE A 10 -7.05 4.27 7.93
C ILE A 10 -6.84 3.19 6.87
N PRO A 11 -5.59 2.77 6.63
CA PRO A 11 -5.35 1.71 5.65
C PRO A 11 -6.12 0.44 5.97
N VAL A 12 -6.63 -0.20 4.92
CA VAL A 12 -7.32 -1.49 5.03
C VAL A 12 -6.40 -2.55 4.44
N VAL A 13 -5.97 -3.50 5.27
CA VAL A 13 -5.05 -4.55 4.86
C VAL A 13 -5.76 -5.90 4.98
N HIS A 14 -5.85 -6.63 3.87
CA HIS A 14 -6.48 -7.95 3.87
C HIS A 14 -5.73 -8.89 4.82
N PRO A 15 -6.44 -9.75 5.56
CA PRO A 15 -5.78 -10.65 6.55
C PRO A 15 -4.71 -11.57 5.94
N THR A 16 -4.81 -11.90 4.64
CA THR A 16 -3.81 -12.76 3.98
C THR A 16 -2.64 -12.00 3.38
N ALA A 17 -2.67 -10.67 3.42
CA ALA A 17 -1.55 -9.87 2.94
C ALA A 17 -0.45 -9.83 3.99
N PHE A 18 0.79 -9.68 3.53
CA PHE A 18 1.94 -9.50 4.40
C PHE A 18 2.52 -8.10 4.22
N VAL A 19 2.58 -7.36 5.31
CA VAL A 19 3.24 -6.06 5.35
C VAL A 19 4.44 -6.19 6.27
N HIS A 20 5.65 -6.02 5.72
CA HIS A 20 6.87 -6.17 6.51
C HIS A 20 6.87 -5.17 7.67
N PRO A 21 7.39 -5.53 8.85
CA PRO A 21 7.44 -4.62 9.99
C PRO A 21 8.12 -3.28 9.72
N GLN A 22 9.04 -3.23 8.76
CA GLN A 22 9.74 -2.00 8.40
C GLN A 22 9.11 -1.27 7.21
N ALA A 23 7.93 -1.70 6.75
CA ALA A 23 7.18 -0.96 5.75
C ALA A 23 6.25 0.05 6.42
N ASN A 24 5.94 1.12 5.70
CA ASN A 24 5.02 2.15 6.17
C ASN A 24 3.82 2.25 5.23
N VAL A 25 2.62 2.21 5.78
CA VAL A 25 1.38 2.34 5.02
C VAL A 25 0.55 3.43 5.68
N THR A 26 0.26 4.48 4.94
CA THR A 26 -0.40 5.67 5.48
C THR A 26 -1.63 6.04 4.66
N GLY A 27 -2.75 6.31 5.34
CA GLY A 27 -3.91 6.94 4.75
C GLY A 27 -4.80 6.03 3.94
N ASP A 28 -5.28 6.52 2.80
CA ASP A 28 -6.28 5.85 1.97
C ASP A 28 -5.62 4.77 1.09
N VAL A 29 -5.29 3.66 1.71
CA VAL A 29 -4.63 2.53 1.06
C VAL A 29 -5.46 1.27 1.29
N ILE A 30 -5.72 0.54 0.22
CA ILE A 30 -6.40 -0.76 0.29
C ILE A 30 -5.43 -1.82 -0.22
N VAL A 31 -5.04 -2.73 0.65
CA VAL A 31 -4.13 -3.83 0.32
C VAL A 31 -4.95 -5.11 0.19
N GLY A 32 -5.02 -5.65 -1.01
CA GLY A 32 -5.80 -6.84 -1.32
C GLY A 32 -5.19 -8.14 -0.82
N PRO A 33 -5.86 -9.27 -1.09
CA PRO A 33 -5.40 -10.57 -0.59
C PRO A 33 -4.08 -10.98 -1.21
N HIS A 34 -3.28 -11.69 -0.42
CA HIS A 34 -1.99 -12.27 -0.85
C HIS A 34 -0.97 -11.25 -1.38
N CYS A 35 -1.13 -9.97 -1.04
CA CYS A 35 -0.14 -8.97 -1.37
C CYS A 35 1.07 -9.10 -0.46
N TYR A 36 2.22 -8.65 -0.98
CA TYR A 36 3.46 -8.57 -0.20
C TYR A 36 4.00 -7.15 -0.27
N ILE A 37 4.26 -6.57 0.91
CA ILE A 37 4.87 -5.25 1.02
C ILE A 37 6.19 -5.42 1.74
N GLY A 38 7.30 -5.18 1.03
CA GLY A 38 8.65 -5.45 1.52
C GLY A 38 9.18 -4.41 2.50
N PRO A 39 10.34 -4.71 3.11
CA PRO A 39 10.95 -3.80 4.09
C PRO A 39 11.34 -2.48 3.45
N GLY A 40 11.07 -1.39 4.15
CA GLY A 40 11.37 -0.05 3.67
C GLY A 40 10.43 0.46 2.58
N ALA A 41 9.45 -0.32 2.14
CA ALA A 41 8.45 0.15 1.20
C ALA A 41 7.53 1.17 1.89
N VAL A 42 7.09 2.17 1.12
CA VAL A 42 6.24 3.24 1.63
C VAL A 42 5.05 3.40 0.70
N LEU A 43 3.86 3.22 1.24
CA LEU A 43 2.60 3.45 0.53
C LEU A 43 1.94 4.68 1.15
N ARG A 44 1.89 5.77 0.39
CA ARG A 44 1.37 7.04 0.88
C ARG A 44 0.05 7.36 0.21
N GLY A 45 -1.05 6.99 0.87
CA GLY A 45 -2.40 7.34 0.46
C GLY A 45 -2.88 8.65 1.07
N ASP A 46 -1.96 9.61 1.25
CA ASP A 46 -2.27 10.89 1.89
C ASP A 46 -2.85 11.91 0.90
N TRP A 47 -2.54 11.80 -0.37
CA TRP A 47 -3.03 12.71 -1.41
C TRP A 47 -4.07 12.07 -2.31
N GLY A 48 -4.05 10.76 -2.47
CA GLY A 48 -5.00 10.01 -3.29
C GLY A 48 -5.03 8.57 -2.83
N ARG A 49 -5.98 7.81 -3.36
CA ARG A 49 -6.16 6.41 -2.98
C ARG A 49 -5.16 5.51 -3.66
N ILE A 50 -4.63 4.55 -2.93
CA ILE A 50 -3.80 3.48 -3.46
C ILE A 50 -4.55 2.17 -3.28
N VAL A 51 -4.74 1.42 -4.36
CA VAL A 51 -5.40 0.10 -4.32
C VAL A 51 -4.45 -0.94 -4.87
N LEU A 52 -4.14 -1.94 -4.05
CA LEU A 52 -3.36 -3.10 -4.48
C LEU A 52 -4.30 -4.28 -4.66
N GLU A 53 -4.42 -4.77 -5.88
CA GLU A 53 -5.25 -5.92 -6.17
C GLU A 53 -4.56 -7.21 -5.70
N GLU A 54 -5.21 -8.35 -5.87
CA GLU A 54 -4.72 -9.63 -5.36
C GLU A 54 -3.30 -9.94 -5.86
N GLY A 55 -2.44 -10.39 -4.95
CA GLY A 55 -1.10 -10.88 -5.30
C GLY A 55 -0.10 -9.82 -5.73
N VAL A 56 -0.39 -8.54 -5.49
CA VAL A 56 0.55 -7.47 -5.83
C VAL A 56 1.76 -7.53 -4.90
N ASN A 57 2.93 -7.31 -5.46
CA ASN A 57 4.20 -7.34 -4.74
C ASN A 57 4.86 -5.97 -4.83
N VAL A 58 5.08 -5.33 -3.69
CA VAL A 58 5.83 -4.08 -3.60
C VAL A 58 7.16 -4.41 -2.93
N GLN A 59 8.24 -4.25 -3.69
CA GLN A 59 9.57 -4.66 -3.27
C GLN A 59 10.19 -3.68 -2.27
N GLU A 60 11.39 -3.98 -1.82
CA GLU A 60 12.09 -3.20 -0.81
C GLU A 60 12.33 -1.76 -1.25
N ASN A 61 12.13 -0.83 -0.33
CA ASN A 61 12.44 0.60 -0.50
C ASN A 61 11.69 1.30 -1.65
N CYS A 62 10.61 0.69 -2.14
CA CYS A 62 9.77 1.35 -3.14
C CYS A 62 8.82 2.32 -2.46
N THR A 63 8.55 3.45 -3.11
CA THR A 63 7.60 4.44 -2.62
C THR A 63 6.48 4.63 -3.63
N VAL A 64 5.24 4.50 -3.17
CA VAL A 64 4.05 4.75 -3.98
C VAL A 64 3.31 5.93 -3.37
N HIS A 65 3.12 6.99 -4.15
CA HIS A 65 2.33 8.15 -3.72
C HIS A 65 1.61 8.76 -4.92
N MET A 66 0.67 9.68 -4.64
CA MET A 66 -0.26 10.17 -5.65
C MET A 66 -0.43 11.67 -5.63
N PHE A 67 -0.97 12.20 -6.71
CA PHE A 67 -1.52 13.56 -6.73
C PHE A 67 -2.89 13.58 -6.05
N PRO A 68 -3.33 14.77 -5.56
CA PRO A 68 -4.64 14.88 -4.90
C PRO A 68 -5.78 14.40 -5.79
N LYS A 69 -6.77 13.73 -5.17
CA LYS A 69 -8.01 13.30 -5.82
C LYS A 69 -7.80 12.34 -6.98
N THR A 70 -6.68 11.62 -7.00
CA THR A 70 -6.40 10.59 -8.00
C THR A 70 -6.33 9.22 -7.33
N GLU A 71 -6.27 8.18 -8.14
CA GLU A 71 -6.13 6.82 -7.64
C GLU A 71 -5.01 6.12 -8.39
N THR A 72 -4.13 5.43 -7.65
CA THR A 72 -3.22 4.44 -8.25
C THR A 72 -3.75 3.05 -7.92
N ARG A 73 -3.96 2.27 -8.97
CA ARG A 73 -4.38 0.89 -8.82
C ARG A 73 -3.32 -0.03 -9.40
N LEU A 74 -2.72 -0.85 -8.54
CA LEU A 74 -1.79 -1.87 -8.98
C LEU A 74 -2.59 -3.14 -9.25
N LYS A 75 -2.60 -3.55 -10.51
CA LYS A 75 -3.41 -4.65 -10.98
C LYS A 75 -2.91 -5.98 -10.44
N LYS A 76 -3.80 -6.97 -10.46
CA LYS A 76 -3.55 -8.31 -9.95
C LYS A 76 -2.17 -8.82 -10.38
N MET A 77 -1.39 -9.33 -9.42
CA MET A 77 -0.06 -9.91 -9.60
C MET A 77 1.01 -8.94 -10.09
N ALA A 78 0.77 -7.63 -10.07
CA ALA A 78 1.80 -6.65 -10.46
C ALA A 78 2.95 -6.64 -9.47
N HIS A 79 4.14 -6.30 -9.97
CA HIS A 79 5.35 -6.16 -9.16
C HIS A 79 5.88 -4.73 -9.29
N VAL A 80 6.22 -4.12 -8.16
CA VAL A 80 6.84 -2.80 -8.09
C VAL A 80 8.22 -3.00 -7.46
N GLY A 81 9.25 -2.73 -8.23
CA GLY A 81 10.61 -2.95 -7.73
C GLY A 81 11.65 -2.15 -8.48
#